data_0efbc347c266bd251800b599ad9dffa3
#
_entry.id   0efbc347c266bd251800b599ad9dffa3
#
_cell.length_a   1.000
_cell.length_b   1.000
_cell.length_c   1.000
_cell.angle_alpha   90.00
_cell.angle_beta   90.00
_cell.angle_gamma   90.00
#
_symmetry.space_group_name_H-M   'P 1'
#
loop_
_entity.id
_entity.type
_entity.pdbx_description
1 polymer ?
#
loop_
_entity_poly.entity_id
_entity_poly.type
_entity_poly.pdbx_seq_one_letter_code
_entity_poly.pdbx_strand_id
1 'polypeptide(L)'
;MQASLAKCARGVASRLPCLLLLIAAAMPALSQSAAKPPAQTAGANPPAHVSQTLIDSSIPDDSAVDAMVAGYAPRVRELENVIGRVKGGDLRKGGIGAGTLGNFVTDGILFEARQKLGNSVVLAVTNAGGLRKSVIAEGALLQRDIFELLPFENALVEFQLTGAQVLDLLKQVVSHRDAQAGALITYLNDAHNRPQLQSARLLVDGKQVEIDRDATYKVICIDYLWKRTAVAVSDTEGNYSILNHAQKIEPLDLTIRDAIINYVKRETAAGRDIKPNADDRFVSAAAAGGTQ
;
A
#
# COMPACT_ATOMS: atom_id res chain seq x y z
N MET A 1 30.30 9.19 60.32
CA MET A 1 29.37 9.71 61.32
C MET A 1 27.95 9.38 60.85
N GLN A 2 27.46 8.39 61.48
CA GLN A 2 26.14 8.21 62.09
C GLN A 2 25.00 8.17 61.07
N ALA A 3 24.45 6.98 60.76
CA ALA A 3 23.56 6.14 61.61
C ALA A 3 22.20 6.82 61.78
N SER A 4 21.02 6.26 61.49
CA SER A 4 20.49 5.10 62.18
C SER A 4 19.05 4.82 61.69
N LEU A 5 18.71 3.56 61.45
CA LEU A 5 17.68 2.73 62.05
C LEU A 5 16.22 3.09 61.81
N ALA A 6 15.46 2.28 61.11
CA ALA A 6 14.84 0.98 61.49
C ALA A 6 13.58 1.12 62.36
N LYS A 7 12.52 0.44 61.91
CA LYS A 7 11.69 -0.57 62.60
C LYS A 7 10.30 -0.60 61.98
N CYS A 8 9.87 -1.64 61.35
CA CYS A 8 9.33 -2.89 61.87
C CYS A 8 8.13 -2.73 62.77
N ALA A 9 6.93 -3.04 62.28
CA ALA A 9 5.85 -3.54 63.15
C ALA A 9 4.99 -4.56 62.37
N ARG A 10 5.05 -5.78 62.86
CA ARG A 10 4.09 -6.86 62.61
C ARG A 10 2.84 -6.61 63.43
N GLY A 11 1.67 -7.11 62.95
CA GLY A 11 0.44 -7.15 63.76
C GLY A 11 -0.69 -7.74 62.95
N VAL A 12 -0.84 -8.97 63.03
CA VAL A 12 -1.84 -9.79 63.78
C VAL A 12 -3.14 -9.98 62.97
N ALA A 13 -3.30 -11.26 62.62
CA ALA A 13 -4.51 -11.87 62.10
C ALA A 13 -5.64 -11.85 63.16
N SER A 14 -6.83 -11.47 62.76
CA SER A 14 -8.06 -11.71 63.52
C SER A 14 -9.08 -12.43 62.66
N ARG A 15 -9.27 -13.71 62.99
CA ARG A 15 -10.34 -14.55 62.47
C ARG A 15 -11.60 -14.27 63.28
N LEU A 16 -12.71 -13.89 62.67
CA LEU A 16 -14.05 -14.01 63.23
C LEU A 16 -14.95 -14.75 62.26
N PRO A 17 -15.71 -15.73 62.75
CA PRO A 17 -16.64 -16.49 61.92
C PRO A 17 -17.93 -15.72 61.73
N CYS A 18 -18.37 -15.63 60.46
CA CYS A 18 -19.66 -15.07 60.10
C CYS A 18 -20.78 -16.08 60.37
N LEU A 19 -21.63 -15.76 61.31
CA LEU A 19 -22.86 -16.46 61.66
C LEU A 19 -23.90 -16.21 60.56
N LEU A 20 -24.27 -17.27 59.82
CA LEU A 20 -25.32 -17.24 58.81
C LEU A 20 -26.70 -17.17 59.54
N LEU A 21 -27.36 -16.04 59.43
CA LEU A 21 -28.79 -15.92 59.80
C LEU A 21 -29.61 -16.06 58.50
N LEU A 22 -30.23 -17.25 58.35
CA LEU A 22 -31.20 -17.52 57.30
C LEU A 22 -32.56 -16.94 57.76
N ILE A 23 -32.94 -15.79 57.19
CA ILE A 23 -34.31 -15.28 57.25
C ILE A 23 -35.03 -15.69 55.99
N ALA A 24 -35.83 -16.76 56.07
CA ALA A 24 -36.75 -17.15 55.06
C ALA A 24 -37.95 -16.18 55.01
N ALA A 25 -37.93 -15.18 54.16
CA ALA A 25 -39.09 -14.34 53.86
C ALA A 25 -39.91 -15.07 52.77
N ALA A 26 -41.03 -15.64 53.19
CA ALA A 26 -42.04 -16.15 52.28
C ALA A 26 -42.69 -14.98 51.53
N MET A 27 -42.33 -14.79 50.28
CA MET A 27 -43.08 -13.90 49.38
C MET A 27 -44.21 -14.73 48.71
N PRO A 28 -45.44 -14.19 48.68
CA PRO A 28 -46.49 -14.81 47.91
C PRO A 28 -46.18 -14.69 46.41
N ALA A 29 -46.19 -15.82 45.72
CA ALA A 29 -46.09 -15.88 44.28
C ALA A 29 -47.31 -15.18 43.65
N LEU A 30 -47.12 -13.90 43.27
CA LEU A 30 -48.05 -13.27 42.31
C LEU A 30 -47.83 -13.90 40.96
N SER A 31 -48.75 -14.85 40.67
CA SER A 31 -48.88 -15.43 39.31
C SER A 31 -49.20 -14.28 38.34
N GLN A 32 -48.17 -13.72 37.71
CA GLN A 32 -48.39 -12.88 36.55
C GLN A 32 -48.75 -13.83 35.38
N SER A 33 -50.05 -13.87 35.10
CA SER A 33 -50.50 -14.42 33.82
C SER A 33 -49.81 -13.68 32.69
N ALA A 34 -48.83 -14.35 32.07
CA ALA A 34 -48.20 -13.82 30.87
C ALA A 34 -49.28 -13.71 29.78
N ALA A 35 -49.74 -12.51 29.55
CA ALA A 35 -50.59 -12.25 28.39
C ALA A 35 -49.78 -12.68 27.14
N LYS A 36 -50.31 -13.70 26.47
CA LYS A 36 -49.80 -14.15 25.20
C LYS A 36 -49.73 -12.95 24.26
N PRO A 37 -48.55 -12.60 23.72
CA PRO A 37 -48.46 -11.48 22.78
C PRO A 37 -49.46 -11.76 21.63
N PRO A 38 -50.16 -10.72 21.14
CA PRO A 38 -51.08 -10.89 20.04
C PRO A 38 -50.30 -11.54 18.90
N ALA A 39 -50.89 -12.63 18.37
CA ALA A 39 -50.36 -13.27 17.20
C ALA A 39 -50.20 -12.21 16.11
N GLN A 40 -48.95 -11.88 15.78
CA GLN A 40 -48.67 -11.10 14.60
C GLN A 40 -49.23 -11.93 13.44
N THR A 41 -50.36 -11.52 12.93
CA THR A 41 -50.80 -11.95 11.60
C THR A 41 -49.66 -11.59 10.68
N ALA A 42 -48.88 -12.60 10.28
CA ALA A 42 -47.94 -12.45 9.20
C ALA A 42 -48.78 -11.95 8.02
N GLY A 43 -48.69 -10.63 7.79
CA GLY A 43 -49.28 -10.04 6.61
C GLY A 43 -48.66 -10.80 5.44
N ALA A 44 -49.51 -11.49 4.68
CA ALA A 44 -49.07 -12.16 3.48
C ALA A 44 -48.34 -11.13 2.63
N ASN A 45 -47.01 -11.22 2.56
CA ASN A 45 -46.27 -10.41 1.62
C ASN A 45 -46.90 -10.65 0.24
N PRO A 46 -47.28 -9.60 -0.49
CA PRO A 46 -47.78 -9.79 -1.83
C PRO A 46 -46.78 -10.64 -2.61
N PRO A 47 -47.20 -11.59 -3.43
CA PRO A 47 -46.28 -12.43 -4.18
C PRO A 47 -45.34 -11.53 -4.99
N ALA A 48 -44.06 -11.63 -4.69
CA ALA A 48 -43.05 -10.88 -5.46
C ALA A 48 -43.00 -11.50 -6.86
N HIS A 49 -43.46 -10.77 -7.86
CA HIS A 49 -43.24 -11.15 -9.26
C HIS A 49 -41.78 -10.83 -9.62
N VAL A 50 -40.94 -11.85 -9.70
CA VAL A 50 -39.58 -11.73 -10.24
C VAL A 50 -39.67 -12.01 -11.73
N SER A 51 -39.28 -11.04 -12.56
CA SER A 51 -39.08 -11.24 -13.99
C SER A 51 -37.61 -11.15 -14.29
N GLN A 52 -37.12 -11.99 -15.18
CA GLN A 52 -35.75 -11.95 -15.69
C GLN A 52 -35.81 -11.72 -17.20
N THR A 53 -35.16 -10.67 -17.66
CA THR A 53 -34.99 -10.40 -19.08
C THR A 53 -33.52 -10.70 -19.44
N LEU A 54 -33.31 -11.61 -20.36
CA LEU A 54 -31.99 -11.87 -20.90
C LEU A 54 -31.59 -10.71 -21.80
N ILE A 55 -30.45 -10.09 -21.53
CA ILE A 55 -29.88 -9.05 -22.38
C ILE A 55 -28.90 -9.72 -23.33
N ASP A 56 -29.27 -9.84 -24.58
CA ASP A 56 -28.48 -10.42 -25.66
C ASP A 56 -28.58 -9.60 -26.94
N SER A 57 -28.04 -10.10 -28.05
CA SER A 57 -28.02 -9.39 -29.33
C SER A 57 -29.41 -9.13 -29.97
N SER A 58 -30.51 -9.65 -29.36
CA SER A 58 -31.89 -9.37 -29.81
C SER A 58 -32.40 -8.02 -29.31
N ILE A 59 -31.74 -7.43 -28.30
CA ILE A 59 -32.05 -6.11 -27.79
C ILE A 59 -31.18 -5.11 -28.53
N PRO A 60 -31.78 -4.16 -29.27
CA PRO A 60 -31.01 -3.15 -30.00
C PRO A 60 -30.26 -2.24 -29.04
N ASP A 61 -29.08 -1.79 -29.43
CA ASP A 61 -28.30 -0.80 -28.70
C ASP A 61 -29.05 0.54 -28.65
N ASP A 62 -28.89 1.26 -27.55
CA ASP A 62 -29.46 2.61 -27.40
C ASP A 62 -28.60 3.61 -28.21
N SER A 63 -29.21 4.24 -29.22
CA SER A 63 -28.52 5.14 -30.13
C SER A 63 -27.94 6.38 -29.45
N ALA A 64 -28.53 6.83 -28.32
CA ALA A 64 -28.00 7.98 -27.57
C ALA A 64 -26.74 7.55 -26.77
N VAL A 65 -26.74 6.34 -26.22
CA VAL A 65 -25.57 5.76 -25.57
C VAL A 65 -24.46 5.51 -26.59
N ASP A 66 -24.78 4.96 -27.76
CA ASP A 66 -23.83 4.73 -28.85
C ASP A 66 -23.18 6.04 -29.31
N ALA A 67 -23.95 7.10 -29.50
CA ALA A 67 -23.42 8.41 -29.87
C ALA A 67 -22.47 8.97 -28.80
N MET A 68 -22.78 8.75 -27.52
CA MET A 68 -21.90 9.15 -26.40
C MET A 68 -20.61 8.35 -26.42
N VAL A 69 -20.68 7.03 -26.55
CA VAL A 69 -19.51 6.12 -26.56
C VAL A 69 -18.63 6.39 -27.78
N ALA A 70 -19.22 6.67 -28.95
CA ALA A 70 -18.48 6.95 -30.17
C ALA A 70 -17.48 8.12 -30.01
N GLY A 71 -17.79 9.10 -29.15
CA GLY A 71 -16.88 10.21 -28.84
C GLY A 71 -15.59 9.76 -28.13
N TYR A 72 -15.63 8.67 -27.37
CA TYR A 72 -14.47 8.10 -26.64
C TYR A 72 -13.74 7.00 -27.39
N ALA A 73 -14.40 6.39 -28.39
CA ALA A 73 -13.87 5.25 -29.14
C ALA A 73 -12.46 5.46 -29.73
N PRO A 74 -12.07 6.64 -30.27
CA PRO A 74 -10.70 6.86 -30.72
C PRO A 74 -9.65 6.71 -29.63
N ARG A 75 -9.91 7.29 -28.44
CA ARG A 75 -9.01 7.22 -27.28
C ARG A 75 -8.89 5.79 -26.75
N VAL A 76 -10.01 5.06 -26.74
CA VAL A 76 -10.02 3.65 -26.31
C VAL A 76 -9.21 2.79 -27.27
N ARG A 77 -9.29 3.04 -28.59
CA ARG A 77 -8.46 2.34 -29.57
C ARG A 77 -6.96 2.58 -29.41
N GLU A 78 -6.56 3.78 -28.93
CA GLU A 78 -5.14 4.05 -28.64
C GLU A 78 -4.58 3.16 -27.52
N LEU A 79 -5.43 2.66 -26.64
CA LEU A 79 -5.02 1.75 -25.57
C LEU A 79 -4.56 0.39 -26.11
N GLU A 80 -4.99 -0.01 -27.31
CA GLU A 80 -4.57 -1.24 -27.98
C GLU A 80 -3.19 -1.13 -28.67
N ASN A 81 -2.58 0.06 -28.64
CA ASN A 81 -1.25 0.24 -29.21
C ASN A 81 -0.21 -0.55 -28.41
N VAL A 82 0.60 -1.32 -29.13
CA VAL A 82 1.79 -1.96 -28.56
C VAL A 82 2.83 -0.88 -28.30
N ILE A 83 3.23 -0.71 -27.04
CA ILE A 83 4.23 0.29 -26.62
C ILE A 83 5.59 -0.34 -26.34
N GLY A 84 5.65 -1.67 -26.20
CA GLY A 84 6.86 -2.41 -25.92
C GLY A 84 6.64 -3.91 -25.85
N ARG A 85 7.56 -4.61 -25.22
CA ARG A 85 7.50 -6.05 -25.03
C ARG A 85 8.05 -6.45 -23.66
N VAL A 86 7.37 -7.39 -23.00
CA VAL A 86 7.89 -8.09 -21.81
C VAL A 86 8.53 -9.38 -22.26
N LYS A 87 9.77 -9.67 -21.81
CA LYS A 87 10.55 -10.86 -22.20
C LYS A 87 11.30 -11.45 -21.00
N GLY A 88 11.35 -12.77 -20.94
CA GLY A 88 12.07 -13.50 -19.89
C GLY A 88 11.21 -13.81 -18.69
N GLY A 89 9.88 -13.83 -18.88
CA GLY A 89 8.87 -14.15 -17.88
C GLY A 89 7.91 -13.00 -17.58
N ASP A 90 6.88 -13.31 -16.83
CA ASP A 90 5.85 -12.33 -16.45
C ASP A 90 6.35 -11.33 -15.40
N LEU A 91 5.83 -10.10 -15.46
CA LEU A 91 5.92 -9.16 -14.35
C LEU A 91 4.81 -9.50 -13.35
N ARG A 92 5.18 -9.89 -12.13
CA ARG A 92 4.24 -10.36 -11.11
C ARG A 92 4.28 -9.49 -9.86
N LYS A 93 3.09 -9.17 -9.35
CA LYS A 93 2.92 -8.55 -8.04
C LYS A 93 3.05 -9.61 -6.95
N GLY A 94 3.83 -9.33 -5.89
CA GLY A 94 3.97 -10.25 -4.76
C GLY A 94 5.01 -9.81 -3.76
N GLY A 95 4.93 -10.37 -2.54
CA GLY A 95 5.92 -10.12 -1.49
C GLY A 95 6.02 -8.67 -1.02
N ILE A 96 7.18 -8.35 -0.45
CA ILE A 96 7.56 -6.98 -0.12
C ILE A 96 8.00 -6.26 -1.40
N GLY A 97 7.70 -4.97 -1.52
CA GLY A 97 8.05 -4.19 -2.71
C GLY A 97 7.17 -4.47 -3.93
N ALA A 98 6.06 -5.22 -3.77
CA ALA A 98 5.16 -5.61 -4.86
C ALA A 98 5.82 -6.44 -5.99
N GLY A 99 6.89 -7.16 -5.69
CA GLY A 99 7.56 -8.09 -6.60
C GLY A 99 8.13 -7.44 -7.86
N THR A 100 8.31 -8.24 -8.92
CA THR A 100 8.89 -7.76 -10.19
C THR A 100 8.02 -6.69 -10.86
N LEU A 101 6.71 -6.68 -10.60
CA LEU A 101 5.80 -5.65 -11.09
C LEU A 101 6.03 -4.31 -10.37
N GLY A 102 6.24 -4.34 -9.05
CA GLY A 102 6.62 -3.16 -8.27
C GLY A 102 7.97 -2.61 -8.70
N ASN A 103 8.94 -3.49 -8.92
CA ASN A 103 10.27 -3.12 -9.42
C ASN A 103 10.18 -2.43 -10.79
N PHE A 104 9.45 -3.00 -11.74
CA PHE A 104 9.21 -2.40 -13.06
C PHE A 104 8.67 -0.97 -12.95
N VAL A 105 7.66 -0.77 -12.10
CA VAL A 105 7.03 0.55 -11.94
C VAL A 105 8.01 1.54 -11.29
N THR A 106 8.68 1.15 -10.22
CA THR A 106 9.58 2.09 -9.51
C THR A 106 10.86 2.36 -10.28
N ASP A 107 11.37 1.38 -11.05
CA ASP A 107 12.50 1.60 -11.97
C ASP A 107 12.13 2.61 -13.07
N GLY A 108 10.92 2.49 -13.63
CA GLY A 108 10.41 3.44 -14.62
C GLY A 108 10.22 4.85 -14.06
N ILE A 109 9.69 4.98 -12.83
CA ILE A 109 9.59 6.29 -12.15
C ILE A 109 10.97 6.90 -11.97
N LEU A 110 11.93 6.14 -11.42
CA LEU A 110 13.28 6.62 -11.16
C LEU A 110 13.99 7.02 -12.46
N PHE A 111 13.83 6.21 -13.50
CA PHE A 111 14.38 6.47 -14.83
C PHE A 111 13.86 7.80 -15.40
N GLU A 112 12.54 7.99 -15.47
CA GLU A 112 11.94 9.21 -16.05
C GLU A 112 12.20 10.45 -15.19
N ALA A 113 12.24 10.31 -13.87
CA ALA A 113 12.63 11.40 -12.99
C ALA A 113 14.07 11.85 -13.25
N ARG A 114 14.99 10.91 -13.46
CA ARG A 114 16.39 11.23 -13.82
C ARG A 114 16.52 11.87 -15.20
N GLN A 115 15.64 11.56 -16.14
CA GLN A 115 15.61 12.27 -17.43
C GLN A 115 15.26 13.74 -17.25
N LYS A 116 14.38 14.08 -16.30
CA LYS A 116 13.94 15.46 -16.04
C LYS A 116 14.87 16.23 -15.11
N LEU A 117 15.38 15.60 -14.07
CA LEU A 117 16.06 16.25 -12.93
C LEU A 117 17.54 15.92 -12.81
N GLY A 118 18.04 15.03 -13.69
CA GLY A 118 19.40 14.51 -13.63
C GLY A 118 19.60 13.41 -12.58
N ASN A 119 20.83 12.88 -12.52
CA ASN A 119 21.20 11.73 -11.68
C ASN A 119 21.18 12.01 -10.16
N SER A 120 20.90 13.26 -9.75
CA SER A 120 20.77 13.62 -8.33
C SER A 120 19.53 12.99 -7.65
N VAL A 121 18.58 12.46 -8.42
CA VAL A 121 17.45 11.69 -7.88
C VAL A 121 17.94 10.31 -7.47
N VAL A 122 17.83 10.00 -6.18
CA VAL A 122 18.40 8.77 -5.62
C VAL A 122 17.35 7.69 -5.35
N LEU A 123 16.07 8.06 -5.16
CA LEU A 123 15.03 7.13 -4.71
C LEU A 123 13.69 7.46 -5.38
N ALA A 124 12.95 6.43 -5.75
CA ALA A 124 11.56 6.51 -6.17
C ALA A 124 10.69 5.57 -5.32
N VAL A 125 9.50 6.03 -4.90
CA VAL A 125 8.59 5.27 -4.03
C VAL A 125 7.16 5.36 -4.55
N THR A 126 6.47 4.22 -4.55
CA THR A 126 5.02 4.15 -4.81
C THR A 126 4.37 3.09 -3.94
N ASN A 127 3.08 3.25 -3.62
CA ASN A 127 2.36 2.27 -2.82
C ASN A 127 1.98 1.02 -3.64
N ALA A 128 2.19 -0.15 -3.06
CA ALA A 128 1.82 -1.44 -3.66
C ALA A 128 0.30 -1.54 -3.94
N GLY A 129 -0.54 -0.92 -3.10
CA GLY A 129 -2.00 -0.86 -3.29
C GLY A 129 -2.43 -0.12 -4.55
N GLY A 130 -1.62 0.82 -5.04
CA GLY A 130 -1.86 1.58 -6.28
C GLY A 130 -1.72 0.73 -7.54
N LEU A 131 -0.97 -0.37 -7.49
CA LEU A 131 -0.82 -1.32 -8.59
C LEU A 131 -2.05 -2.25 -8.62
N ARG A 132 -2.94 -2.08 -9.61
CA ARG A 132 -4.26 -2.73 -9.66
C ARG A 132 -4.29 -4.02 -10.49
N LYS A 133 -3.23 -4.30 -11.26
CA LYS A 133 -2.99 -5.58 -11.93
C LYS A 133 -2.08 -6.46 -11.06
N SER A 134 -2.30 -7.78 -11.11
CA SER A 134 -1.43 -8.75 -10.40
C SER A 134 -0.32 -9.28 -11.30
N VAL A 135 -0.54 -9.26 -12.60
CA VAL A 135 0.38 -9.82 -13.61
C VAL A 135 0.29 -9.01 -14.88
N ILE A 136 1.44 -8.75 -15.50
CA ILE A 136 1.58 -8.45 -16.92
C ILE A 136 2.32 -9.63 -17.52
N ALA A 137 1.68 -10.34 -18.46
CA ALA A 137 2.23 -11.54 -19.07
C ALA A 137 3.41 -11.22 -20.00
N GLU A 138 4.28 -12.19 -20.18
CA GLU A 138 5.32 -12.14 -21.23
C GLU A 138 4.67 -11.98 -22.61
N GLY A 139 5.21 -11.10 -23.45
CA GLY A 139 4.69 -10.83 -24.79
C GLY A 139 4.59 -9.35 -25.11
N ALA A 140 3.68 -9.00 -26.01
CA ALA A 140 3.40 -7.60 -26.35
C ALA A 140 2.87 -6.84 -25.13
N LEU A 141 3.44 -5.67 -24.88
CA LEU A 141 3.01 -4.77 -23.81
C LEU A 141 2.17 -3.64 -24.44
N LEU A 142 0.89 -3.63 -24.09
CA LEU A 142 -0.07 -2.66 -24.62
C LEU A 142 -0.16 -1.45 -23.71
N GLN A 143 -0.53 -0.32 -24.27
CA GLN A 143 -0.81 0.89 -23.46
C GLN A 143 -1.93 0.61 -22.43
N ARG A 144 -2.94 -0.20 -22.79
CA ARG A 144 -4.01 -0.67 -21.90
C ARG A 144 -3.46 -1.35 -20.65
N ASP A 145 -2.40 -2.18 -20.77
CA ASP A 145 -1.83 -2.86 -19.62
C ASP A 145 -1.35 -1.89 -18.54
N ILE A 146 -0.80 -0.75 -18.96
CA ILE A 146 -0.35 0.31 -18.04
C ILE A 146 -1.56 1.06 -17.44
N PHE A 147 -2.61 1.32 -18.22
CA PHE A 147 -3.85 1.93 -17.71
C PHE A 147 -4.55 1.05 -16.67
N GLU A 148 -4.62 -0.26 -16.92
CA GLU A 148 -5.19 -1.22 -15.96
C GLU A 148 -4.30 -1.40 -14.71
N LEU A 149 -2.97 -1.34 -14.87
CA LEU A 149 -2.04 -1.40 -13.77
C LEU A 149 -2.13 -0.17 -12.87
N LEU A 150 -2.18 1.02 -13.48
CA LEU A 150 -2.11 2.33 -12.84
C LEU A 150 -3.33 3.19 -13.21
N PRO A 151 -4.55 2.85 -12.76
CA PRO A 151 -5.77 3.54 -13.19
C PRO A 151 -5.91 4.94 -12.59
N PHE A 152 -5.12 5.28 -11.57
CA PHE A 152 -5.17 6.58 -10.90
C PHE A 152 -4.23 7.59 -11.58
N GLU A 153 -4.66 8.86 -11.62
CA GLU A 153 -3.87 9.96 -12.17
C GLU A 153 -3.00 10.62 -11.08
N ASN A 154 -2.18 9.78 -10.43
CA ASN A 154 -1.26 10.28 -9.41
C ASN A 154 -0.09 11.01 -10.06
N ALA A 155 0.14 12.26 -9.65
CA ALA A 155 1.29 13.04 -10.08
C ALA A 155 2.57 12.58 -9.37
N LEU A 156 3.69 12.63 -10.09
CA LEU A 156 5.01 12.48 -9.49
C LEU A 156 5.45 13.80 -8.85
N VAL A 157 6.02 13.71 -7.65
CA VAL A 157 6.46 14.86 -6.86
C VAL A 157 7.88 14.63 -6.38
N GLU A 158 8.76 15.63 -6.56
CA GLU A 158 10.09 15.68 -5.96
C GLU A 158 9.99 16.15 -4.51
N PHE A 159 10.67 15.44 -3.62
CA PHE A 159 10.86 15.80 -2.23
C PHE A 159 12.36 15.90 -1.94
N GLN A 160 12.79 16.98 -1.29
CA GLN A 160 14.14 17.08 -0.75
C GLN A 160 14.11 16.73 0.73
N LEU A 161 14.71 15.59 1.07
CA LEU A 161 14.72 14.99 2.40
C LEU A 161 16.14 14.89 2.93
N THR A 162 16.34 15.10 4.23
CA THR A 162 17.60 14.73 4.88
C THR A 162 17.74 13.20 4.88
N GLY A 163 18.97 12.69 5.03
CA GLY A 163 19.18 11.25 5.10
C GLY A 163 18.47 10.60 6.30
N ALA A 164 18.31 11.32 7.41
CA ALA A 164 17.49 10.87 8.52
C ALA A 164 16.03 10.67 8.09
N GLN A 165 15.46 11.61 7.32
CA GLN A 165 14.12 11.53 6.77
C GLN A 165 13.98 10.43 5.70
N VAL A 166 15.03 10.21 4.88
CA VAL A 166 15.07 9.10 3.91
C VAL A 166 14.99 7.75 4.65
N LEU A 167 15.72 7.58 5.75
CA LEU A 167 15.63 6.37 6.57
C LEU A 167 14.24 6.17 7.16
N ASP A 168 13.58 7.24 7.62
CA ASP A 168 12.21 7.17 8.14
C ASP A 168 11.19 6.86 7.03
N LEU A 169 11.38 7.40 5.82
CA LEU A 169 10.62 7.04 4.63
C LEU A 169 10.77 5.54 4.32
N LEU A 170 12.01 5.02 4.30
CA LEU A 170 12.27 3.61 4.02
C LEU A 170 11.71 2.67 5.10
N LYS A 171 11.65 3.09 6.38
CA LYS A 171 10.92 2.33 7.41
C LYS A 171 9.44 2.17 7.07
N GLN A 172 8.81 3.25 6.59
CA GLN A 172 7.40 3.22 6.18
C GLN A 172 7.20 2.35 4.93
N VAL A 173 8.08 2.47 3.92
CA VAL A 173 8.09 1.59 2.73
C VAL A 173 8.12 0.12 3.13
N VAL A 174 9.02 -0.26 4.04
CA VAL A 174 9.14 -1.63 4.54
C VAL A 174 7.88 -2.07 5.28
N SER A 175 7.42 -1.25 6.23
CA SER A 175 6.23 -1.53 7.06
C SER A 175 4.97 -1.76 6.23
N HIS A 176 4.77 -0.98 5.17
CA HIS A 176 3.63 -1.08 4.25
C HIS A 176 3.84 -2.07 3.11
N ARG A 177 5.03 -2.67 2.99
CA ARG A 177 5.42 -3.54 1.87
C ARG A 177 5.34 -2.85 0.51
N ASP A 178 5.53 -1.54 0.50
CA ASP A 178 5.44 -0.69 -0.68
C ASP A 178 6.68 -0.81 -1.56
N ALA A 179 6.57 -0.36 -2.82
CA ALA A 179 7.62 -0.50 -3.81
C ALA A 179 8.57 0.70 -3.83
N GLN A 180 9.85 0.45 -4.05
CA GLN A 180 10.87 1.47 -4.22
C GLN A 180 11.92 1.07 -5.25
N ALA A 181 12.62 2.05 -5.82
CA ALA A 181 13.84 1.89 -6.60
C ALA A 181 14.89 2.88 -6.10
N GLY A 182 16.14 2.45 -6.04
CA GLY A 182 17.28 3.26 -5.64
C GLY A 182 17.83 2.95 -4.26
N ALA A 183 17.22 2.02 -3.50
CA ALA A 183 17.76 1.55 -2.23
C ALA A 183 17.89 0.01 -2.19
N LEU A 184 18.88 -0.45 -1.45
CA LEU A 184 19.03 -1.83 -1.00
C LEU A 184 18.64 -1.89 0.46
N ILE A 185 17.67 -2.71 0.79
CA ILE A 185 17.02 -2.78 2.09
C ILE A 185 17.18 -4.15 2.70
N THR A 186 17.69 -4.21 3.92
CA THR A 186 17.62 -5.43 4.75
C THR A 186 16.52 -5.24 5.78
N TYR A 187 15.62 -6.21 5.89
CA TYR A 187 14.52 -6.19 6.84
C TYR A 187 14.45 -7.49 7.66
N LEU A 188 13.79 -7.42 8.81
CA LEU A 188 13.47 -8.57 9.66
C LEU A 188 11.99 -8.51 10.04
N ASN A 189 11.31 -9.63 10.00
CA ASN A 189 9.94 -9.69 10.50
C ASN A 189 9.91 -9.74 12.03
N ASP A 190 9.03 -8.94 12.64
CA ASP A 190 8.76 -9.00 14.06
C ASP A 190 7.96 -10.27 14.46
N ALA A 191 7.66 -10.44 15.74
CA ALA A 191 6.89 -11.57 16.25
C ALA A 191 5.48 -11.69 15.65
N HIS A 192 4.95 -10.63 15.03
CA HIS A 192 3.66 -10.60 14.36
C HIS A 192 3.79 -10.70 12.84
N ASN A 193 4.96 -11.13 12.34
CA ASN A 193 5.27 -11.23 10.89
C ASN A 193 5.18 -9.89 10.13
N ARG A 194 5.42 -8.76 10.81
CA ARG A 194 5.47 -7.43 10.20
C ARG A 194 6.93 -7.07 9.90
N PRO A 195 7.25 -6.68 8.65
CA PRO A 195 8.61 -6.35 8.28
C PRO A 195 9.06 -5.03 8.93
N GLN A 196 10.27 -5.05 9.46
CA GLN A 196 10.93 -3.91 10.11
C GLN A 196 12.27 -3.65 9.42
N LEU A 197 12.55 -2.40 9.09
CA LEU A 197 13.83 -2.00 8.51
C LEU A 197 14.97 -2.29 9.49
N GLN A 198 15.98 -3.04 9.03
CA GLN A 198 17.23 -3.26 9.76
C GLN A 198 18.36 -2.35 9.27
N SER A 199 18.53 -2.30 7.94
CA SER A 199 19.50 -1.41 7.31
C SER A 199 19.06 -1.05 5.91
N ALA A 200 19.57 0.08 5.41
CA ALA A 200 19.38 0.52 4.03
C ALA A 200 20.62 1.24 3.52
N ARG A 201 20.92 1.02 2.23
CA ARG A 201 21.94 1.75 1.46
C ARG A 201 21.29 2.26 0.20
N LEU A 202 21.77 3.40 -0.29
CA LEU A 202 21.37 3.90 -1.61
C LEU A 202 22.20 3.23 -2.71
N LEU A 203 21.59 3.08 -3.88
CA LEU A 203 22.26 2.63 -5.09
C LEU A 203 22.47 3.84 -6.01
N VAL A 204 23.67 4.44 -5.94
CA VAL A 204 24.06 5.61 -6.72
C VAL A 204 25.11 5.19 -7.74
N ASP A 205 24.82 5.38 -9.04
CA ASP A 205 25.70 4.99 -10.15
C ASP A 205 26.21 3.53 -10.06
N GLY A 206 25.31 2.62 -9.66
CA GLY A 206 25.61 1.20 -9.49
C GLY A 206 26.43 0.84 -8.25
N LYS A 207 26.75 1.82 -7.39
CA LYS A 207 27.50 1.62 -6.15
C LYS A 207 26.57 1.73 -4.94
N GLN A 208 26.79 0.86 -3.96
CA GLN A 208 26.13 0.94 -2.66
C GLN A 208 26.78 2.05 -1.83
N VAL A 209 25.97 2.99 -1.37
CA VAL A 209 26.41 4.15 -0.59
C VAL A 209 25.63 4.20 0.71
N GLU A 210 26.30 4.39 1.83
CA GLU A 210 25.66 4.63 3.13
C GLU A 210 24.86 5.93 3.10
N ILE A 211 23.73 5.95 3.80
CA ILE A 211 22.88 7.14 3.90
C ILE A 211 23.48 8.07 4.96
N ASP A 212 24.09 9.16 4.51
CA ASP A 212 24.51 10.24 5.40
C ASP A 212 23.27 10.96 5.94
N ARG A 213 23.07 10.91 7.25
CA ARG A 213 21.87 11.42 7.92
C ARG A 213 21.64 12.92 7.74
N ASP A 214 22.73 13.68 7.57
CA ASP A 214 22.71 15.14 7.48
C ASP A 214 22.69 15.65 6.03
N ALA A 215 23.07 14.80 5.07
CA ALA A 215 23.01 15.14 3.64
C ALA A 215 21.56 15.25 3.16
N THR A 216 21.35 16.04 2.10
CA THR A 216 20.04 16.20 1.45
C THR A 216 19.96 15.37 0.18
N TYR A 217 18.84 14.66 0.02
CA TYR A 217 18.58 13.76 -1.09
C TYR A 217 17.29 14.13 -1.82
N LYS A 218 17.29 13.97 -3.15
CA LYS A 218 16.09 14.10 -3.97
C LYS A 218 15.39 12.74 -4.09
N VAL A 219 14.14 12.70 -3.69
CA VAL A 219 13.28 11.52 -3.68
C VAL A 219 12.02 11.80 -4.47
N ILE A 220 11.56 10.84 -5.26
CA ILE A 220 10.30 10.93 -5.99
C ILE A 220 9.26 10.04 -5.34
N CYS A 221 8.11 10.62 -5.04
CA CYS A 221 6.92 9.88 -4.60
C CYS A 221 5.70 10.30 -5.43
N ILE A 222 4.65 9.49 -5.40
CA ILE A 222 3.36 9.90 -5.94
C ILE A 222 2.67 10.86 -4.96
N ASP A 223 1.92 11.82 -5.49
CA ASP A 223 1.19 12.83 -4.70
C ASP A 223 0.17 12.23 -3.73
N TYR A 224 -0.38 11.06 -4.05
CA TYR A 224 -1.28 10.31 -3.17
C TYR A 224 -0.65 10.01 -1.80
N LEU A 225 0.64 9.61 -1.76
CA LEU A 225 1.34 9.32 -0.52
C LEU A 225 1.46 10.58 0.36
N TRP A 226 1.67 11.73 -0.25
CA TRP A 226 1.78 13.02 0.43
C TRP A 226 0.43 13.61 0.83
N LYS A 227 -0.53 13.69 -0.10
CA LYS A 227 -1.85 14.31 0.13
C LYS A 227 -2.67 13.58 1.18
N ARG A 228 -2.54 12.25 1.26
CA ARG A 228 -3.23 11.43 2.26
C ARG A 228 -2.80 11.77 3.69
N THR A 229 -1.58 12.27 3.89
CA THR A 229 -1.08 12.67 5.21
C THR A 229 -1.69 13.96 5.73
N ALA A 230 -2.17 14.84 4.83
CA ALA A 230 -2.78 16.12 5.19
C ALA A 230 -4.22 15.97 5.73
N VAL A 231 -4.88 14.84 5.46
CA VAL A 231 -6.21 14.52 6.00
C VAL A 231 -6.00 13.53 7.15
N ALA A 232 -6.09 14.03 8.38
CA ALA A 232 -5.93 13.25 9.61
C ALA A 232 -7.00 12.13 9.69
N VAL A 233 -6.73 11.00 9.06
CA VAL A 233 -7.43 9.74 9.28
C VAL A 233 -6.43 8.83 9.96
N SER A 234 -6.75 8.40 11.17
CA SER A 234 -6.01 7.50 12.08
C SER A 234 -4.74 6.85 11.54
N ASP A 235 -3.69 6.80 12.36
CA ASP A 235 -2.32 6.29 12.15
C ASP A 235 -2.16 4.85 11.62
N THR A 236 -3.20 4.23 11.05
CA THR A 236 -3.21 2.79 10.85
C THR A 236 -2.88 2.29 9.45
N GLU A 237 -2.96 3.08 8.38
CA GLU A 237 -2.54 2.59 7.06
C GLU A 237 -2.04 3.71 6.13
N GLY A 238 -0.76 3.62 5.76
CA GLY A 238 -0.20 4.35 4.61
C GLY A 238 0.10 5.82 4.85
N ASN A 239 0.40 6.22 6.08
CA ASN A 239 0.71 7.61 6.40
C ASN A 239 2.22 7.89 6.25
N TYR A 240 2.60 8.46 5.10
CA TYR A 240 3.95 8.95 4.85
C TYR A 240 4.16 10.38 5.41
N SER A 241 3.89 10.56 6.70
CA SER A 241 3.95 11.86 7.39
C SER A 241 5.29 12.58 7.23
N ILE A 242 6.36 11.82 7.04
CA ILE A 242 7.71 12.37 6.82
C ILE A 242 7.77 13.28 5.59
N LEU A 243 6.94 13.05 4.57
CA LEU A 243 6.90 13.88 3.36
C LEU A 243 6.44 15.32 3.63
N ASN A 244 5.66 15.55 4.70
CA ASN A 244 5.25 16.90 5.12
C ASN A 244 6.41 17.73 5.70
N HIS A 245 7.52 17.08 6.04
CA HIS A 245 8.70 17.72 6.62
C HIS A 245 9.85 17.88 5.60
N ALA A 246 9.56 17.67 4.31
CA ALA A 246 10.52 17.88 3.25
C ALA A 246 10.94 19.36 3.17
N GLN A 247 12.22 19.60 2.89
CA GLN A 247 12.77 20.96 2.72
C GLN A 247 12.23 21.63 1.46
N LYS A 248 11.90 20.84 0.44
CA LYS A 248 11.35 21.29 -0.83
C LYS A 248 10.38 20.24 -1.36
N ILE A 249 9.27 20.69 -1.96
CA ILE A 249 8.25 19.84 -2.58
C ILE A 249 7.89 20.46 -3.93
N GLU A 250 8.16 19.74 -5.03
CA GLU A 250 7.90 20.21 -6.39
C GLU A 250 7.23 19.14 -7.26
N PRO A 251 6.07 19.41 -7.84
CA PRO A 251 5.47 18.54 -8.85
C PRO A 251 6.37 18.40 -10.08
N LEU A 252 6.39 17.22 -10.69
CA LEU A 252 7.17 16.96 -11.91
C LEU A 252 6.40 17.26 -13.20
N ASP A 253 5.12 17.65 -13.14
CA ASP A 253 4.22 17.75 -14.30
C ASP A 253 4.23 16.46 -15.14
N LEU A 254 4.19 15.33 -14.45
CA LEU A 254 4.21 13.99 -15.02
C LEU A 254 3.41 13.07 -14.11
N THR A 255 2.47 12.31 -14.67
CA THR A 255 1.77 11.27 -13.92
C THR A 255 2.62 9.99 -13.84
N ILE A 256 2.36 9.16 -12.82
CA ILE A 256 3.00 7.84 -12.72
C ILE A 256 2.75 7.01 -13.99
N ARG A 257 1.53 7.05 -14.54
CA ARG A 257 1.14 6.33 -15.75
C ARG A 257 1.95 6.78 -16.96
N ASP A 258 2.04 8.09 -17.18
CA ASP A 258 2.79 8.64 -18.30
C ASP A 258 4.28 8.34 -18.18
N ALA A 259 4.82 8.38 -16.95
CA ALA A 259 6.20 7.99 -16.69
C ALA A 259 6.48 6.55 -17.15
N ILE A 260 5.60 5.60 -16.79
CA ILE A 260 5.79 4.20 -17.19
C ILE A 260 5.62 4.01 -18.69
N ILE A 261 4.64 4.66 -19.32
CA ILE A 261 4.47 4.62 -20.79
C ILE A 261 5.71 5.18 -21.48
N ASN A 262 6.24 6.32 -21.03
CA ASN A 262 7.43 6.95 -21.57
C ASN A 262 8.66 6.04 -21.40
N TYR A 263 8.86 5.47 -20.22
CA TYR A 263 9.92 4.53 -19.91
C TYR A 263 9.90 3.33 -20.89
N VAL A 264 8.75 2.68 -21.04
CA VAL A 264 8.60 1.54 -21.94
C VAL A 264 8.91 1.93 -23.39
N LYS A 265 8.38 3.07 -23.87
CA LYS A 265 8.64 3.58 -25.21
C LYS A 265 10.13 3.88 -25.45
N ARG A 266 10.84 4.44 -24.45
CA ARG A 266 12.28 4.71 -24.53
C ARG A 266 13.11 3.42 -24.58
N GLU A 267 12.77 2.44 -23.74
CA GLU A 267 13.43 1.13 -23.77
C GLU A 267 13.23 0.45 -25.12
N THR A 268 12.01 0.46 -25.64
CA THR A 268 11.67 -0.09 -26.96
C THR A 268 12.42 0.61 -28.08
N ALA A 269 12.47 1.94 -28.08
CA ALA A 269 13.22 2.73 -29.06
C ALA A 269 14.74 2.45 -29.02
N ALA A 270 15.26 2.07 -27.85
CA ALA A 270 16.64 1.66 -27.67
C ALA A 270 16.87 0.16 -27.96
N GLY A 271 15.87 -0.55 -28.48
CA GLY A 271 15.96 -1.98 -28.81
C GLY A 271 15.97 -2.91 -27.60
N ARG A 272 15.50 -2.43 -26.44
CA ARG A 272 15.48 -3.21 -25.20
C ARG A 272 14.05 -3.64 -24.85
N ASP A 273 13.91 -4.90 -24.44
CA ASP A 273 12.69 -5.45 -23.88
C ASP A 273 12.61 -5.16 -22.38
N ILE A 274 11.39 -5.01 -21.84
CA ILE A 274 11.14 -4.98 -20.41
C ILE A 274 11.33 -6.40 -19.86
N LYS A 275 12.10 -6.54 -18.79
CA LYS A 275 12.38 -7.84 -18.17
C LYS A 275 11.94 -7.83 -16.70
N PRO A 276 11.45 -8.99 -16.20
CA PRO A 276 11.26 -9.12 -14.75
C PRO A 276 12.60 -8.95 -14.04
N ASN A 277 12.69 -7.94 -13.20
CA ASN A 277 13.85 -7.68 -12.36
C ASN A 277 13.54 -8.15 -10.94
N ALA A 278 14.12 -9.29 -10.53
CA ALA A 278 14.01 -9.84 -9.17
C ALA A 278 15.34 -9.61 -8.44
N ASP A 279 15.77 -8.35 -8.36
CA ASP A 279 17.00 -7.98 -7.66
C ASP A 279 16.82 -8.01 -6.12
N ASP A 280 17.94 -7.94 -5.41
CA ASP A 280 18.03 -8.00 -3.95
C ASP A 280 17.72 -6.65 -3.27
N ARG A 281 16.82 -5.82 -3.86
CA ARG A 281 16.47 -4.52 -3.25
C ARG A 281 15.73 -4.66 -1.91
N PHE A 282 15.17 -5.85 -1.63
CA PHE A 282 14.62 -6.22 -0.33
C PHE A 282 15.13 -7.59 0.08
N VAL A 283 15.99 -7.67 1.09
CA VAL A 283 16.58 -8.90 1.61
C VAL A 283 16.09 -9.13 3.04
N SER A 284 15.58 -10.34 3.32
CA SER A 284 15.26 -10.74 4.68
C SER A 284 16.53 -11.11 5.44
N ALA A 285 16.77 -10.50 6.61
CA ALA A 285 17.90 -10.83 7.47
C ALA A 285 17.88 -12.30 7.94
N ALA A 286 16.69 -12.89 8.10
CA ALA A 286 16.56 -14.32 8.44
C ALA A 286 17.07 -15.26 7.33
N ALA A 287 16.99 -14.83 6.05
CA ALA A 287 17.52 -15.58 4.91
C ALA A 287 19.05 -15.48 4.79
N ALA A 288 19.64 -14.37 5.25
CA ALA A 288 21.08 -14.13 5.19
C ALA A 288 21.88 -14.96 6.24
N GLY A 289 21.22 -15.43 7.31
CA GLY A 289 21.82 -16.27 8.36
C GLY A 289 21.82 -17.78 8.08
N GLY A 290 21.26 -18.22 6.96
CA GLY A 290 21.04 -19.64 6.65
C GLY A 290 22.15 -20.35 5.83
N THR A 291 23.27 -19.69 5.56
CA THR A 291 24.41 -20.30 4.87
C THR A 291 25.60 -20.38 5.82
N GLN A 292 25.59 -21.37 6.71
CA GLN A 292 26.79 -21.95 7.36
C GLN A 292 26.80 -23.43 7.10
#